data_c3af534a3edf199f429e5ddcba89282c
#
_entry.id   c3af534a3edf199f429e5ddcba89282c
#
_cell.length_a   1.000
_cell.length_b   1.000
_cell.length_c   1.000
_cell.angle_alpha   90.00
_cell.angle_beta   90.00
_cell.angle_gamma   90.00
#
_symmetry.space_group_name_H-M   'P 1'
#
loop_
_entity.id
_entity.type
_entity.pdbx_description
1 polymer ?
#
loop_
_entity_poly.entity_id
_entity_poly.type
_entity_poly.pdbx_seq_one_letter_code
_entity_poly.pdbx_strand_id
1 'polypeptide(L)'
;MDTPSQFRLVGVRGERRFVTDLPMLDLTFPQADLFPNGKVLLVAARSQWRAQEDYDLNGVIYDPATGSMSRVLLGDGIERVCIDGRGLIWASYFDEGVFGNFGWGDPGPEPVGSTGLACFAESGEKIWEFPGAMTDCYALNVSGSEVAAYYYSDFPICKVSRDFQVTHWKTDLRGCRELAVMGATVLLSGQYDDPPDIGYLGSLGANRLENVRQVRLMLPGHIEWNRNRLLGRGKHIYCFDPSGVYCATLG
;
A
#
# COMPACT_ATOMS: atom_id res chain seq x y z
N MET A 1 -2.56 -11.05 -23.27
CA MET A 1 -1.25 -10.38 -23.06
C MET A 1 -1.47 -8.91 -23.29
N ASP A 2 -1.27 -8.10 -22.29
CA ASP A 2 -1.40 -6.66 -22.41
C ASP A 2 -0.30 -6.12 -23.32
N THR A 3 -0.61 -5.09 -24.08
CA THR A 3 0.39 -4.44 -24.93
C THR A 3 1.36 -3.70 -24.04
N PRO A 4 2.70 -3.92 -24.16
CA PRO A 4 3.68 -3.20 -23.37
C PRO A 4 3.47 -1.69 -23.46
N SER A 5 3.48 -1.01 -22.35
CA SER A 5 3.28 0.43 -22.24
C SER A 5 4.56 1.12 -21.74
N GLN A 6 4.79 2.33 -22.23
CA GLN A 6 5.85 3.17 -21.71
C GLN A 6 5.33 3.97 -20.52
N PHE A 7 5.98 3.81 -19.37
CA PHE A 7 5.65 4.55 -18.17
C PHE A 7 6.65 5.67 -17.94
N ARG A 8 6.19 6.69 -17.25
CA ARG A 8 7.02 7.79 -16.77
C ARG A 8 6.83 7.94 -15.27
N LEU A 9 7.90 7.79 -14.52
CA LEU A 9 7.91 8.06 -13.09
C LEU A 9 8.11 9.56 -12.87
N VAL A 10 7.22 10.17 -12.10
CA VAL A 10 7.32 11.56 -11.67
C VAL A 10 7.45 11.58 -10.15
N GLY A 11 8.61 11.96 -9.66
CA GLY A 11 8.84 12.18 -8.23
C GLY A 11 8.82 13.66 -7.89
N VAL A 12 8.26 14.01 -6.71
CA VAL A 12 8.25 15.37 -6.19
C VAL A 12 8.90 15.36 -4.80
N ARG A 13 9.88 16.24 -4.60
CA ARG A 13 10.53 16.46 -3.31
C ARG A 13 10.63 17.96 -3.02
N GLY A 14 9.73 18.48 -2.18
CA GLY A 14 9.54 19.90 -2.01
C GLY A 14 9.10 20.52 -3.34
N GLU A 15 9.81 21.57 -3.80
CA GLU A 15 9.56 22.21 -5.10
C GLU A 15 10.25 21.52 -6.29
N ARG A 16 11.08 20.52 -6.03
CA ARG A 16 11.82 19.81 -7.08
C ARG A 16 11.00 18.68 -7.65
N ARG A 17 10.91 18.63 -8.96
CA ARG A 17 10.30 17.57 -9.74
C ARG A 17 11.38 16.75 -10.43
N PHE A 18 11.31 15.44 -10.29
CA PHE A 18 12.16 14.48 -10.98
C PHE A 18 11.29 13.70 -11.98
N VAL A 19 11.81 13.51 -13.17
CA VAL A 19 11.12 12.75 -14.21
C VAL A 19 12.09 11.70 -14.75
N THR A 20 11.66 10.44 -14.74
CA THR A 20 12.43 9.32 -15.29
C THR A 20 11.52 8.55 -16.25
N ASP A 21 11.91 8.42 -17.50
CA ASP A 21 11.24 7.53 -18.44
C ASP A 21 11.66 6.09 -18.08
N LEU A 22 10.66 5.24 -17.92
CA LEU A 22 10.86 3.83 -17.62
C LEU A 22 10.91 3.04 -18.94
N PRO A 23 11.53 1.86 -18.96
CA PRO A 23 11.46 0.98 -20.12
C PRO A 23 10.02 0.56 -20.42
N MET A 24 9.80 -0.02 -21.61
CA MET A 24 8.51 -0.63 -21.95
C MET A 24 8.22 -1.79 -21.00
N LEU A 25 7.07 -1.76 -20.34
CA LEU A 25 6.64 -2.75 -19.36
C LEU A 25 5.21 -3.24 -19.69
N ASP A 26 4.98 -4.51 -19.43
CA ASP A 26 3.69 -5.20 -19.54
C ASP A 26 2.94 -5.24 -18.20
N LEU A 27 2.89 -4.11 -17.50
CA LEU A 27 2.20 -3.96 -16.22
C LEU A 27 0.89 -3.19 -16.40
N THR A 28 -0.19 -3.77 -15.91
CA THR A 28 -1.51 -3.13 -15.89
C THR A 28 -1.72 -2.38 -14.58
N PHE A 29 -1.99 -1.07 -14.67
CA PHE A 29 -2.21 -0.19 -13.52
C PHE A 29 -1.15 -0.32 -12.42
N PRO A 30 0.15 -0.12 -12.73
CA PRO A 30 1.20 -0.37 -11.76
C PRO A 30 1.16 0.63 -10.61
N GLN A 31 1.37 0.11 -9.42
CA GLN A 31 1.77 0.88 -8.26
C GLN A 31 3.30 1.04 -8.27
N ALA A 32 3.80 2.10 -7.65
CA ALA A 32 5.23 2.35 -7.58
C ALA A 32 5.66 2.82 -6.19
N ASP A 33 6.84 2.40 -5.76
CA ASP A 33 7.54 2.97 -4.60
C ASP A 33 9.07 2.94 -4.83
N LEU A 34 9.81 3.67 -3.99
CA LEU A 34 11.24 3.86 -4.13
C LEU A 34 12.01 3.15 -3.00
N PHE A 35 13.02 2.38 -3.39
CA PHE A 35 13.99 1.84 -2.43
C PHE A 35 14.92 2.95 -1.90
N PRO A 36 15.44 2.80 -0.67
CA PRO A 36 16.43 3.74 -0.12
C PRO A 36 17.68 3.90 -0.98
N ASN A 37 18.04 2.88 -1.77
CA ASN A 37 19.17 2.89 -2.69
C ASN A 37 18.88 3.55 -4.06
N GLY A 38 17.67 4.08 -4.26
CA GLY A 38 17.25 4.79 -5.48
C GLY A 38 16.66 3.89 -6.56
N LYS A 39 16.59 2.59 -6.37
CA LYS A 39 15.86 1.70 -7.27
C LYS A 39 14.36 1.95 -7.17
N VAL A 40 13.64 1.60 -8.22
CA VAL A 40 12.20 1.75 -8.35
C VAL A 40 11.54 0.38 -8.33
N LEU A 41 10.56 0.20 -7.46
CA LEU A 41 9.63 -0.92 -7.51
C LEU A 41 8.40 -0.50 -8.31
N LEU A 42 7.98 -1.35 -9.25
CA LEU A 42 6.72 -1.24 -10.00
C LEU A 42 5.98 -2.56 -9.84
N VAL A 43 4.71 -2.52 -9.48
CA VAL A 43 3.95 -3.74 -9.20
C VAL A 43 2.58 -3.67 -9.86
N ALA A 44 2.24 -4.66 -10.69
CA ALA A 44 0.87 -4.88 -11.09
C ALA A 44 0.08 -5.54 -9.95
N ALA A 45 -1.16 -5.12 -9.74
CA ALA A 45 -2.00 -5.69 -8.67
C ALA A 45 -2.37 -7.15 -8.92
N ARG A 46 -2.28 -7.61 -10.16
CA ARG A 46 -2.69 -8.96 -10.58
C ARG A 46 -1.49 -9.82 -10.98
N SER A 47 -1.59 -11.12 -10.66
CA SER A 47 -0.62 -12.15 -11.03
C SER A 47 -1.37 -13.45 -11.31
N GLN A 48 -1.22 -14.00 -12.51
CA GLN A 48 -1.85 -15.26 -12.88
C GLN A 48 -0.90 -16.44 -12.62
N TRP A 49 -1.41 -17.47 -11.96
CA TRP A 49 -0.79 -18.79 -11.92
C TRP A 49 -1.47 -19.70 -12.95
N ARG A 50 -0.69 -20.40 -13.76
CA ARG A 50 -1.15 -21.32 -14.81
C ARG A 50 -0.69 -22.75 -14.57
N ALA A 51 0.55 -22.90 -14.10
CA ALA A 51 1.15 -24.19 -13.76
C ALA A 51 2.38 -23.97 -12.86
N GLN A 52 2.94 -25.05 -12.35
CA GLN A 52 4.25 -24.98 -11.69
C GLN A 52 5.28 -24.40 -12.65
N GLU A 53 6.02 -23.39 -12.21
CA GLU A 53 7.00 -22.62 -13.00
C GLU A 53 6.40 -21.75 -14.15
N ASP A 54 5.06 -21.70 -14.27
CA ASP A 54 4.36 -20.80 -15.19
C ASP A 54 3.38 -19.90 -14.44
N TYR A 55 3.87 -18.76 -13.99
CA TYR A 55 3.11 -17.71 -13.30
C TYR A 55 3.73 -16.34 -13.57
N ASP A 56 2.93 -15.30 -13.38
CA ASP A 56 3.37 -13.94 -13.62
C ASP A 56 4.23 -13.43 -12.46
N LEU A 57 5.43 -12.94 -12.79
CA LEU A 57 6.25 -12.14 -11.88
C LEU A 57 5.78 -10.69 -11.99
N ASN A 58 4.87 -10.29 -11.12
CA ASN A 58 4.13 -9.02 -11.20
C ASN A 58 4.86 -7.82 -10.59
N GLY A 59 6.00 -8.03 -9.93
CA GLY A 59 6.89 -6.97 -9.46
C GLY A 59 8.09 -6.78 -10.40
N VAL A 60 8.43 -5.54 -10.72
CA VAL A 60 9.62 -5.15 -11.46
C VAL A 60 10.45 -4.21 -10.60
N ILE A 61 11.71 -4.57 -10.38
CA ILE A 61 12.69 -3.71 -9.71
C ILE A 61 13.64 -3.16 -10.77
N TYR A 62 13.56 -1.85 -10.97
CA TYR A 62 14.35 -1.12 -11.95
C TYR A 62 15.41 -0.27 -11.26
N ASP A 63 16.64 -0.36 -11.72
CA ASP A 63 17.74 0.49 -11.29
C ASP A 63 18.01 1.58 -12.33
N PRO A 64 17.63 2.84 -12.07
CA PRO A 64 17.85 3.94 -13.01
C PRO A 64 19.35 4.24 -13.26
N ALA A 65 20.23 3.89 -12.33
CA ALA A 65 21.67 4.16 -12.46
C ALA A 65 22.34 3.23 -13.47
N THR A 66 21.88 1.99 -13.58
CA THR A 66 22.49 0.95 -14.44
C THR A 66 21.60 0.56 -15.61
N GLY A 67 20.29 0.90 -15.55
CA GLY A 67 19.28 0.43 -16.50
C GLY A 67 18.90 -1.04 -16.28
N SER A 68 19.40 -1.71 -15.24
CA SER A 68 19.09 -3.11 -14.98
C SER A 68 17.68 -3.31 -14.44
N MET A 69 17.09 -4.46 -14.75
CA MET A 69 15.78 -4.87 -14.26
C MET A 69 15.82 -6.29 -13.72
N SER A 70 15.09 -6.52 -12.64
CA SER A 70 14.74 -7.86 -12.17
C SER A 70 13.23 -7.96 -11.94
N ARG A 71 12.71 -9.20 -12.01
CA ARG A 71 11.30 -9.47 -11.76
C ARG A 71 11.15 -10.33 -10.51
N VAL A 72 10.10 -10.07 -9.75
CA VAL A 72 9.79 -10.78 -8.51
C VAL A 72 8.30 -11.15 -8.48
N LEU A 73 7.97 -12.23 -7.81
CA LEU A 73 6.59 -12.60 -7.50
C LEU A 73 6.20 -11.96 -6.17
N LEU A 74 5.16 -11.12 -6.20
CA LEU A 74 4.55 -10.57 -4.98
C LEU A 74 3.12 -11.06 -4.76
N GLY A 75 2.57 -11.87 -5.68
CA GLY A 75 1.25 -12.49 -5.58
C GLY A 75 0.14 -11.70 -6.27
N ASP A 76 -1.03 -12.33 -6.34
CA ASP A 76 -2.24 -11.73 -6.90
C ASP A 76 -3.00 -10.90 -5.85
N GLY A 77 -3.89 -10.02 -6.29
CA GLY A 77 -4.80 -9.28 -5.43
C GLY A 77 -4.12 -8.26 -4.53
N ILE A 78 -3.08 -7.57 -5.01
CA ILE A 78 -2.36 -6.55 -4.26
C ILE A 78 -3.20 -5.27 -4.18
N GLU A 79 -3.57 -4.88 -2.96
CA GLU A 79 -4.22 -3.59 -2.68
C GLU A 79 -3.19 -2.45 -2.65
N ARG A 80 -2.07 -2.66 -1.95
CA ARG A 80 -1.01 -1.65 -1.81
C ARG A 80 0.37 -2.26 -1.68
N VAL A 81 1.38 -1.57 -2.22
CA VAL A 81 2.78 -1.83 -1.92
C VAL A 81 3.44 -0.60 -1.32
N CYS A 82 4.33 -0.84 -0.34
CA CYS A 82 5.18 0.18 0.24
C CYS A 82 6.57 -0.38 0.52
N ILE A 83 7.60 0.45 0.37
CA ILE A 83 8.97 0.11 0.76
C ILE A 83 9.30 0.81 2.07
N ASP A 84 9.85 0.08 3.02
CA ASP A 84 10.28 0.63 4.30
C ASP A 84 11.71 1.20 4.23
N GLY A 85 12.13 1.88 5.31
CA GLY A 85 13.47 2.48 5.40
C GLY A 85 14.63 1.49 5.37
N ARG A 86 14.35 0.18 5.47
CA ARG A 86 15.34 -0.91 5.37
C ARG A 86 15.43 -1.45 3.94
N GLY A 87 14.53 -1.04 3.05
CA GLY A 87 14.40 -1.58 1.70
C GLY A 87 13.57 -2.86 1.61
N LEU A 88 12.74 -3.14 2.62
CA LEU A 88 11.81 -4.25 2.59
C LEU A 88 10.52 -3.84 1.90
N ILE A 89 9.98 -4.74 1.09
CA ILE A 89 8.73 -4.56 0.35
C ILE A 89 7.59 -5.07 1.22
N TRP A 90 6.63 -4.22 1.53
CA TRP A 90 5.39 -4.56 2.19
C TRP A 90 4.26 -4.59 1.16
N ALA A 91 3.59 -5.71 1.05
CA ALA A 91 2.43 -5.89 0.18
C ALA A 91 1.20 -6.24 1.00
N SER A 92 0.14 -5.48 0.82
CA SER A 92 -1.18 -5.77 1.37
C SER A 92 -2.10 -6.27 0.27
N TYR A 93 -3.05 -7.14 0.65
CA TYR A 93 -3.89 -7.85 -0.30
C TYR A 93 -5.37 -7.61 0.02
N PHE A 94 -6.18 -7.51 -1.02
CA PHE A 94 -7.63 -7.58 -0.91
C PHE A 94 -8.10 -9.04 -0.98
N ASP A 95 -9.40 -9.26 -0.80
CA ASP A 95 -10.01 -10.58 -0.60
C ASP A 95 -9.62 -11.62 -1.68
N GLU A 96 -9.60 -11.27 -2.95
CA GLU A 96 -9.19 -12.19 -4.02
C GLU A 96 -7.72 -12.62 -3.89
N GLY A 97 -6.84 -11.75 -3.38
CA GLY A 97 -5.44 -12.08 -3.12
C GLY A 97 -5.25 -12.94 -1.89
N VAL A 98 -6.22 -12.91 -0.96
CA VAL A 98 -6.23 -13.73 0.26
C VAL A 98 -6.83 -15.11 -0.01
N PHE A 99 -8.00 -15.16 -0.66
CA PHE A 99 -8.73 -16.42 -0.87
C PHE A 99 -8.37 -17.14 -2.16
N GLY A 100 -7.74 -16.42 -3.09
CA GLY A 100 -7.30 -16.96 -4.38
C GLY A 100 -8.17 -16.51 -5.54
N ASN A 101 -7.49 -16.16 -6.63
CA ASN A 101 -8.06 -15.86 -7.95
C ASN A 101 -6.96 -16.07 -9.01
N PHE A 102 -7.28 -15.96 -10.28
CA PHE A 102 -6.34 -16.14 -11.40
C PHE A 102 -5.46 -17.39 -11.29
N GLY A 103 -6.04 -18.51 -10.83
CA GLY A 103 -5.36 -19.79 -10.70
C GLY A 103 -4.67 -20.00 -9.35
N TRP A 104 -4.53 -18.98 -8.52
CA TRP A 104 -4.14 -19.12 -7.11
C TRP A 104 -5.32 -19.63 -6.28
N GLY A 105 -5.06 -20.40 -5.25
CA GLY A 105 -6.10 -21.08 -4.45
C GLY A 105 -6.58 -22.39 -5.10
N ASP A 106 -7.54 -23.08 -4.45
CA ASP A 106 -8.03 -24.38 -4.92
C ASP A 106 -8.61 -24.30 -6.35
N PRO A 107 -8.15 -25.12 -7.33
CA PRO A 107 -7.18 -26.25 -7.21
C PRO A 107 -5.70 -25.88 -7.36
N GLY A 108 -5.34 -24.60 -7.44
CA GLY A 108 -3.96 -24.13 -7.54
C GLY A 108 -3.23 -24.05 -6.19
N PRO A 109 -2.02 -23.49 -6.15
CA PRO A 109 -1.27 -23.33 -4.92
C PRO A 109 -1.89 -22.28 -4.01
N GLU A 110 -1.53 -22.33 -2.74
CA GLU A 110 -1.90 -21.29 -1.77
C GLU A 110 -1.51 -19.90 -2.29
N PRO A 111 -2.42 -18.91 -2.21
CA PRO A 111 -2.10 -17.55 -2.60
C PRO A 111 -0.92 -16.98 -1.82
N VAL A 112 -0.04 -16.25 -2.51
CA VAL A 112 1.10 -15.59 -1.86
C VAL A 112 0.66 -14.64 -0.76
N GLY A 113 -0.50 -14.01 -0.95
CA GLY A 113 -1.14 -13.06 -0.04
C GLY A 113 -2.13 -13.65 0.96
N SER A 114 -2.16 -14.98 1.17
CA SER A 114 -3.18 -15.69 1.97
C SER A 114 -3.39 -15.15 3.39
N THR A 115 -2.41 -14.44 3.94
CA THR A 115 -2.49 -13.81 5.27
C THR A 115 -2.91 -12.33 5.24
N GLY A 116 -3.12 -11.74 4.05
CA GLY A 116 -3.56 -10.36 3.83
C GLY A 116 -2.49 -9.28 3.92
N LEU A 117 -1.35 -9.55 4.56
CA LEU A 117 -0.19 -8.66 4.62
C LEU A 117 1.09 -9.48 4.69
N ALA A 118 2.03 -9.21 3.80
CA ALA A 118 3.32 -9.87 3.74
C ALA A 118 4.48 -8.89 3.53
N CYS A 119 5.67 -9.33 3.94
CA CYS A 119 6.92 -8.58 3.79
C CYS A 119 7.93 -9.40 3.00
N PHE A 120 8.59 -8.75 2.05
CA PHE A 120 9.56 -9.39 1.16
C PHE A 120 10.89 -8.64 1.20
N ALA A 121 11.97 -9.39 0.99
CA ALA A 121 13.26 -8.82 0.62
C ALA A 121 13.23 -8.24 -0.81
N GLU A 122 14.21 -7.42 -1.18
CA GLU A 122 14.38 -6.92 -2.56
C GLU A 122 14.47 -8.08 -3.59
N SER A 123 14.95 -9.24 -3.17
CA SER A 123 15.03 -10.45 -4.02
C SER A 123 13.65 -11.05 -4.37
N GLY A 124 12.58 -10.64 -3.72
CA GLY A 124 11.26 -11.27 -3.80
C GLY A 124 11.07 -12.43 -2.82
N GLU A 125 12.04 -12.73 -1.97
CA GLU A 125 11.90 -13.71 -0.89
C GLU A 125 10.92 -13.21 0.17
N LYS A 126 9.86 -13.98 0.46
CA LYS A 126 8.92 -13.66 1.54
C LYS A 126 9.57 -13.95 2.89
N ILE A 127 9.83 -12.90 3.67
CA ILE A 127 10.56 -12.98 4.96
C ILE A 127 9.62 -12.93 6.17
N TRP A 128 8.40 -12.46 5.97
CA TRP A 128 7.39 -12.41 7.02
C TRP A 128 6.00 -12.34 6.41
N GLU A 129 5.03 -12.85 7.14
CA GLU A 129 3.61 -12.73 6.84
C GLU A 129 2.81 -12.49 8.12
N PHE A 130 1.64 -11.91 7.99
CA PHE A 130 0.79 -11.56 9.12
C PHE A 130 0.37 -12.82 9.89
N PRO A 131 0.57 -12.87 11.23
CA PRO A 131 0.35 -14.10 12.02
C PRO A 131 -1.11 -14.37 12.36
N GLY A 132 -2.06 -13.76 11.66
CA GLY A 132 -3.49 -13.88 11.90
C GLY A 132 -4.29 -13.93 10.60
N ALA A 133 -5.60 -13.75 10.70
CA ALA A 133 -6.49 -13.63 9.56
C ALA A 133 -6.74 -12.14 9.24
N MET A 134 -6.31 -11.72 8.06
CA MET A 134 -6.61 -10.43 7.48
C MET A 134 -7.23 -10.68 6.11
N THR A 135 -8.55 -10.59 6.01
CA THR A 135 -9.27 -11.02 4.81
C THR A 135 -9.31 -9.98 3.70
N ASP A 136 -9.12 -8.72 4.06
CA ASP A 136 -9.01 -7.61 3.11
C ASP A 136 -8.30 -6.44 3.81
N CYS A 137 -7.13 -6.05 3.32
CA CYS A 137 -6.36 -4.94 3.88
C CYS A 137 -6.73 -3.63 3.20
N TYR A 138 -7.52 -2.82 3.86
CA TYR A 138 -8.08 -1.57 3.34
C TYR A 138 -7.08 -0.42 3.26
N ALA A 139 -6.14 -0.36 4.21
CA ALA A 139 -5.11 0.68 4.20
C ALA A 139 -3.79 0.13 4.74
N LEU A 140 -2.71 0.50 4.06
CA LEU A 140 -1.33 0.21 4.44
C LEU A 140 -0.55 1.52 4.54
N ASN A 141 0.13 1.74 5.66
CA ASN A 141 1.00 2.89 5.89
C ASN A 141 2.36 2.43 6.38
N VAL A 142 3.41 3.00 5.82
CA VAL A 142 4.79 2.71 6.20
C VAL A 142 5.51 4.00 6.55
N SER A 143 6.21 4.01 7.70
CA SER A 143 7.01 5.15 8.17
C SER A 143 8.32 4.66 8.78
N GLY A 144 9.44 4.91 8.11
CA GLY A 144 10.73 4.35 8.52
C GLY A 144 10.68 2.82 8.49
N SER A 145 10.75 2.19 9.66
CA SER A 145 10.61 0.73 9.81
C SER A 145 9.31 0.31 10.50
N GLU A 146 8.42 1.25 10.79
CA GLU A 146 7.09 0.96 11.35
C GLU A 146 6.08 0.82 10.23
N VAL A 147 5.22 -0.18 10.34
CA VAL A 147 4.12 -0.45 9.41
C VAL A 147 2.82 -0.41 10.18
N ALA A 148 1.81 0.20 9.62
CA ALA A 148 0.47 0.19 10.16
C ALA A 148 -0.51 -0.25 9.06
N ALA A 149 -1.49 -1.06 9.43
CA ALA A 149 -2.55 -1.47 8.53
C ALA A 149 -3.92 -1.34 9.20
N TYR A 150 -4.93 -1.13 8.37
CA TYR A 150 -6.33 -1.15 8.76
C TYR A 150 -7.07 -2.09 7.82
N TYR A 151 -7.82 -3.05 8.36
CA TYR A 151 -8.27 -4.18 7.58
C TYR A 151 -9.63 -4.73 8.03
N TYR A 152 -10.30 -5.46 7.15
CA TYR A 152 -11.47 -6.27 7.42
C TYR A 152 -10.99 -7.68 7.92
N SER A 153 -11.68 -8.33 8.90
CA SER A 153 -13.12 -8.27 9.15
C SER A 153 -13.54 -7.25 10.21
N ASP A 154 -12.96 -7.07 11.34
CA ASP A 154 -13.51 -6.22 12.42
C ASP A 154 -12.97 -4.78 12.38
N PHE A 155 -12.33 -4.41 11.29
CA PHE A 155 -11.73 -3.10 11.06
C PHE A 155 -10.75 -2.64 12.15
N PRO A 156 -9.89 -3.50 12.70
CA PRO A 156 -8.87 -3.05 13.62
C PRO A 156 -7.78 -2.28 12.89
N ILE A 157 -7.06 -1.45 13.66
CA ILE A 157 -5.75 -0.95 13.28
C ILE A 157 -4.72 -1.91 13.84
N CYS A 158 -3.72 -2.29 13.07
CA CYS A 158 -2.53 -2.95 13.61
C CYS A 158 -1.27 -2.15 13.30
N LYS A 159 -0.25 -2.31 14.15
CA LYS A 159 1.12 -1.89 13.87
C LYS A 159 2.04 -3.09 13.92
N VAL A 160 2.97 -3.13 12.97
CA VAL A 160 4.06 -4.10 12.94
C VAL A 160 5.35 -3.34 13.26
N SER A 161 6.03 -3.77 14.33
CA SER A 161 7.30 -3.17 14.74
C SER A 161 8.45 -3.62 13.82
N ARG A 162 9.62 -3.00 14.00
CA ARG A 162 10.84 -3.40 13.29
C ARG A 162 11.17 -4.89 13.42
N ASP A 163 10.84 -5.49 14.59
CA ASP A 163 11.12 -6.89 14.92
C ASP A 163 9.90 -7.79 14.65
N PHE A 164 8.99 -7.32 13.76
CA PHE A 164 7.80 -8.05 13.32
C PHE A 164 6.79 -8.39 14.44
N GLN A 165 6.83 -7.66 15.57
CA GLN A 165 5.81 -7.80 16.61
C GLN A 165 4.55 -7.03 16.22
N VAL A 166 3.39 -7.67 16.31
CA VAL A 166 2.11 -7.08 15.94
C VAL A 166 1.34 -6.62 17.17
N THR A 167 0.86 -5.38 17.14
CA THR A 167 -0.04 -4.82 18.16
C THR A 167 -1.32 -4.35 17.49
N HIS A 168 -2.47 -4.54 18.15
CA HIS A 168 -3.79 -4.25 17.60
C HIS A 168 -4.56 -3.24 18.44
N TRP A 169 -5.38 -2.44 17.76
CA TRP A 169 -6.34 -1.51 18.37
C TRP A 169 -7.70 -1.67 17.69
N LYS A 170 -8.72 -1.89 18.50
CA LYS A 170 -10.11 -1.92 18.02
C LYS A 170 -10.55 -0.51 17.60
N THR A 171 -11.39 -0.42 16.59
CA THR A 171 -12.08 0.82 16.20
C THR A 171 -13.50 0.51 15.78
N ASP A 172 -14.39 1.50 15.92
CA ASP A 172 -15.78 1.43 15.48
C ASP A 172 -15.95 2.03 14.05
N LEU A 173 -14.87 2.56 13.48
CA LEU A 173 -14.85 3.10 12.11
C LEU A 173 -14.82 1.96 11.10
N ARG A 174 -15.54 2.10 9.98
CA ARG A 174 -15.69 1.04 8.98
C ARG A 174 -15.43 1.53 7.57
N GLY A 175 -14.63 0.81 6.79
CA GLY A 175 -14.44 1.07 5.37
C GLY A 175 -13.50 2.23 5.04
N CYS A 176 -12.68 2.68 6.01
CA CYS A 176 -11.66 3.69 5.74
C CYS A 176 -10.59 3.11 4.79
N ARG A 177 -10.19 3.88 3.78
CA ARG A 177 -9.29 3.41 2.73
C ARG A 177 -7.87 3.94 2.83
N GLU A 178 -7.63 4.94 3.68
CA GLU A 178 -6.30 5.53 3.89
C GLU A 178 -6.05 5.78 5.37
N LEU A 179 -4.78 5.69 5.72
CA LEU A 179 -4.29 5.77 7.09
C LEU A 179 -3.01 6.62 7.13
N ALA A 180 -2.99 7.66 7.96
CA ALA A 180 -1.75 8.36 8.35
C ALA A 180 -1.47 8.14 9.84
N VAL A 181 -0.19 8.00 10.20
CA VAL A 181 0.22 7.68 11.56
C VAL A 181 1.40 8.55 11.99
N MET A 182 1.30 9.12 13.19
CA MET A 182 2.39 9.84 13.86
C MET A 182 2.43 9.47 15.35
N GLY A 183 3.34 8.59 15.72
CA GLY A 183 3.36 8.04 17.08
C GLY A 183 2.07 7.31 17.42
N ALA A 184 1.33 7.80 18.42
CA ALA A 184 0.03 7.29 18.78
C ALA A 184 -1.13 7.97 18.02
N THR A 185 -0.89 9.08 17.34
CA THR A 185 -1.92 9.81 16.61
C THR A 185 -2.17 9.14 15.25
N VAL A 186 -3.45 8.94 14.94
CA VAL A 186 -3.91 8.30 13.71
C VAL A 186 -4.96 9.17 13.03
N LEU A 187 -4.85 9.32 11.72
CA LEU A 187 -5.87 9.87 10.86
C LEU A 187 -6.31 8.80 9.87
N LEU A 188 -7.57 8.42 9.91
CA LEU A 188 -8.22 7.56 8.93
C LEU A 188 -9.02 8.40 7.94
N SER A 189 -9.09 8.00 6.67
CA SER A 189 -10.05 8.55 5.70
C SER A 189 -11.49 8.26 6.12
N GLY A 190 -12.47 8.86 5.43
CA GLY A 190 -13.88 8.63 5.75
C GLY A 190 -14.33 7.19 5.59
N GLN A 191 -15.37 6.85 6.31
CA GLN A 191 -16.04 5.55 6.28
C GLN A 191 -16.78 5.33 4.94
N TYR A 192 -17.44 4.19 4.76
CA TYR A 192 -18.12 3.80 3.51
C TYR A 192 -19.04 4.88 2.94
N ASP A 193 -19.91 5.45 3.80
CA ASP A 193 -20.96 6.37 3.38
C ASP A 193 -20.61 7.84 3.57
N ASP A 194 -19.41 8.12 4.06
CA ASP A 194 -18.96 9.49 4.27
C ASP A 194 -18.61 10.19 2.95
N PRO A 195 -18.75 11.51 2.88
CA PRO A 195 -18.13 12.30 1.83
C PRO A 195 -16.61 12.08 1.77
N PRO A 196 -15.98 12.19 0.59
CA PRO A 196 -14.57 11.89 0.41
C PRO A 196 -13.62 12.82 1.18
N ASP A 197 -14.08 13.99 1.60
CA ASP A 197 -13.34 14.99 2.38
C ASP A 197 -13.42 14.79 3.90
N ILE A 198 -14.14 13.77 4.35
CA ILE A 198 -14.21 13.42 5.77
C ILE A 198 -13.05 12.51 6.17
N GLY A 199 -12.51 12.75 7.36
CA GLY A 199 -11.54 11.90 8.02
C GLY A 199 -11.82 11.82 9.53
N TYR A 200 -11.15 10.89 10.19
CA TYR A 200 -11.26 10.66 11.63
C TYR A 200 -9.90 10.68 12.29
N LEU A 201 -9.69 11.66 13.13
CA LEU A 201 -8.48 11.80 13.93
C LEU A 201 -8.72 11.19 15.30
N GLY A 202 -7.80 10.35 15.74
CA GLY A 202 -7.84 9.71 17.06
C GLY A 202 -6.46 9.38 17.59
N SER A 203 -6.41 8.77 18.76
CA SER A 203 -5.18 8.31 19.42
C SER A 203 -5.26 6.82 19.76
N LEU A 204 -4.18 6.10 19.52
CA LEU A 204 -4.02 4.70 19.91
C LEU A 204 -3.89 4.63 21.45
N GLY A 205 -4.93 4.15 22.10
CA GLY A 205 -4.94 3.92 23.55
C GLY A 205 -4.35 2.56 23.92
N ALA A 206 -4.81 1.97 25.01
CA ALA A 206 -4.29 0.67 25.45
C ALA A 206 -4.62 -0.48 24.48
N ASN A 207 -5.86 -0.51 23.96
CA ASN A 207 -6.33 -1.60 23.11
C ASN A 207 -7.39 -1.15 22.08
N ARG A 208 -7.66 0.16 22.00
CA ARG A 208 -8.61 0.73 21.04
C ARG A 208 -8.20 2.13 20.61
N LEU A 209 -8.77 2.58 19.49
CA LEU A 209 -8.69 3.97 19.07
C LEU A 209 -9.57 4.83 19.99
N GLU A 210 -8.99 5.87 20.58
CA GLU A 210 -9.60 6.77 21.56
C GLU A 210 -9.64 8.21 21.04
N ASN A 211 -10.44 9.07 21.70
CA ASN A 211 -10.54 10.49 21.39
C ASN A 211 -10.86 10.77 19.92
N VAL A 212 -11.66 9.91 19.32
CA VAL A 212 -12.00 9.99 17.89
C VAL A 212 -12.85 11.22 17.63
N ARG A 213 -12.39 12.04 16.71
CA ARG A 213 -13.14 13.20 16.22
C ARG A 213 -13.14 13.24 14.70
N GLN A 214 -14.27 13.60 14.14
CA GLN A 214 -14.41 13.85 12.71
C GLN A 214 -13.65 15.13 12.33
N VAL A 215 -12.96 15.11 11.24
CA VAL A 215 -12.24 16.24 10.66
C VAL A 215 -12.59 16.36 9.18
N ARG A 216 -12.50 17.56 8.65
CA ARG A 216 -12.64 17.79 7.22
C ARG A 216 -11.28 18.02 6.61
N LEU A 217 -10.95 17.24 5.59
CA LEU A 217 -9.72 17.36 4.83
C LEU A 217 -9.94 18.43 3.75
N MET A 218 -9.25 19.57 3.87
CA MET A 218 -9.43 20.69 2.95
C MET A 218 -8.34 20.70 1.89
N LEU A 219 -8.74 20.85 0.64
CA LEU A 219 -7.84 21.13 -0.49
C LEU A 219 -7.95 22.60 -0.90
N PRO A 220 -6.89 23.18 -1.45
CA PRO A 220 -6.92 24.56 -1.93
C PRO A 220 -7.90 24.72 -3.11
N GLY A 221 -8.61 25.86 -3.14
CA GLY A 221 -9.47 26.24 -4.27
C GLY A 221 -10.70 25.33 -4.44
N HIS A 222 -10.98 24.96 -5.68
CA HIS A 222 -12.15 24.13 -6.05
C HIS A 222 -11.79 22.66 -6.32
N ILE A 223 -10.67 22.18 -5.78
CA ILE A 223 -10.24 20.81 -5.96
C ILE A 223 -11.14 19.90 -5.11
N GLU A 224 -11.78 18.94 -5.76
CA GLU A 224 -12.61 17.96 -5.08
C GLU A 224 -11.78 16.76 -4.61
N TRP A 225 -12.06 16.32 -3.39
CA TRP A 225 -11.49 15.08 -2.87
C TRP A 225 -12.02 13.89 -3.66
N ASN A 226 -11.10 13.02 -4.07
CA ASN A 226 -11.43 11.75 -4.69
C ASN A 226 -10.72 10.64 -3.94
N ARG A 227 -11.47 9.73 -3.33
CA ARG A 227 -10.93 8.61 -2.53
C ARG A 227 -9.91 7.76 -3.30
N ASN A 228 -10.11 7.57 -4.60
CA ASN A 228 -9.22 6.77 -5.45
C ASN A 228 -7.88 7.48 -5.76
N ARG A 229 -7.69 8.71 -5.28
CA ARG A 229 -6.49 9.52 -5.47
C ARG A 229 -5.77 9.83 -4.16
N LEU A 230 -6.16 9.16 -3.08
CA LEU A 230 -5.53 9.33 -1.78
C LEU A 230 -4.42 8.30 -1.58
N LEU A 231 -3.41 8.68 -0.81
CA LEU A 231 -2.32 7.80 -0.40
C LEU A 231 -1.83 8.20 0.99
N GLY A 232 -1.96 7.29 1.95
CA GLY A 232 -1.37 7.43 3.28
C GLY A 232 0.12 7.04 3.26
N ARG A 233 1.00 7.93 3.76
CA ARG A 233 2.44 7.62 3.93
C ARG A 233 2.99 8.33 5.17
N GLY A 234 3.45 7.56 6.15
CA GLY A 234 3.88 8.12 7.43
C GLY A 234 2.78 8.97 8.06
N LYS A 235 3.11 10.20 8.42
CA LYS A 235 2.17 11.17 9.00
C LYS A 235 1.34 11.97 7.97
N HIS A 236 1.39 11.57 6.69
CA HIS A 236 0.79 12.31 5.60
C HIS A 236 -0.33 11.52 4.92
N ILE A 237 -1.37 12.23 4.47
CA ILE A 237 -2.29 11.76 3.42
C ILE A 237 -2.09 12.68 2.22
N TYR A 238 -1.68 12.09 1.11
CA TYR A 238 -1.51 12.77 -0.16
C TYR A 238 -2.78 12.64 -0.99
N CYS A 239 -3.10 13.69 -1.73
CA CYS A 239 -4.14 13.68 -2.76
C CYS A 239 -3.49 14.02 -4.10
N PHE A 240 -3.67 13.13 -5.07
CA PHE A 240 -3.18 13.32 -6.43
C PHE A 240 -4.29 13.89 -7.30
N ASP A 241 -4.05 15.03 -7.92
CA ASP A 241 -4.95 15.72 -8.82
C ASP A 241 -4.21 16.14 -10.10
N PRO A 242 -4.87 16.27 -11.26
CA PRO A 242 -4.22 16.77 -12.47
C PRO A 242 -3.52 18.12 -12.29
N SER A 243 -3.98 18.95 -11.36
CA SER A 243 -3.37 20.25 -11.03
C SER A 243 -2.16 20.16 -10.10
N GLY A 244 -1.97 19.05 -9.37
CA GLY A 244 -0.84 18.87 -8.47
C GLY A 244 -0.99 17.75 -7.45
N VAL A 245 0.00 17.67 -6.55
CA VAL A 245 -0.01 16.77 -5.39
C VAL A 245 -0.19 17.61 -4.13
N TYR A 246 -1.23 17.29 -3.38
CA TYR A 246 -1.59 17.98 -2.15
C TYR A 246 -1.35 17.06 -0.96
N CYS A 247 -1.07 17.63 0.21
CA CYS A 247 -0.70 16.87 1.38
C CYS A 247 -1.38 17.42 2.63
N ALA A 248 -2.13 16.57 3.32
CA ALA A 248 -2.55 16.80 4.70
C ALA A 248 -1.54 16.12 5.64
N THR A 249 -1.10 16.83 6.67
CA THR A 249 -0.05 16.37 7.60
C THR A 249 -0.55 16.37 9.03
N LEU A 250 -0.35 15.26 9.74
CA LEU A 250 -0.51 15.21 11.20
C LEU A 250 0.56 16.08 11.85
N GLY A 251 0.15 16.98 12.73
CA GLY A 251 1.00 17.91 13.47
C GLY A 251 0.70 17.92 14.95
#